data_1b3f7a94a065880aaafb1362855799e3
#
_entry.id   1b3f7a94a065880aaafb1362855799e3
#
_cell.length_a   1.000
_cell.length_b   1.000
_cell.length_c   1.000
_cell.angle_alpha   90.00
_cell.angle_beta   90.00
_cell.angle_gamma   90.00
#
_symmetry.space_group_name_H-M   'P 1'
#
loop_
_entity.id
_entity.type
_entity.pdbx_description
1 polymer ?
#
loop_
_entity_poly.entity_id
_entity_poly.type
_entity_poly.pdbx_seq_one_letter_code
_entity_poly.pdbx_strand_id
1 'polypeptide(L)'
;MAGGQERILKRRIATVQSTKKITRAMELIAASRIVKAQQAVQAAVPYSDHITEVVRDLGAAGGASGSPLLTPRPEIRKVAHVVVTADRGLCGAYNSSVIRAAEGSMKEQADLGRDYALFLVGRKAEGYFRYRNFRIDQSFTGFSDRPSYEDARRIGRAVTAAFVAEEVDMVELVYTRFISAGSQEVVRRPLVPLEREVVAGGDGRPDEHPDGTVGAAYEFEPGP
;
A
#
# COMPACT_ATOMS: atom_id res chain seq x y z
N MET A 1 36.93 -11.10 42.63
CA MET A 1 35.62 -11.08 41.98
C MET A 1 35.18 -9.68 41.48
N ALA A 2 35.53 -8.59 42.18
CA ALA A 2 35.20 -7.21 41.76
C ALA A 2 35.73 -6.78 40.36
N GLY A 3 36.98 -7.13 40.00
CA GLY A 3 37.55 -6.75 38.72
C GLY A 3 36.92 -7.40 37.49
N GLY A 4 36.25 -8.54 37.64
CA GLY A 4 35.49 -9.17 36.55
C GLY A 4 34.19 -8.42 36.23
N GLN A 5 33.47 -7.99 37.24
CA GLN A 5 32.22 -7.21 37.07
C GLN A 5 32.48 -5.82 36.49
N GLU A 6 33.56 -5.15 36.95
CA GLU A 6 33.95 -3.86 36.40
C GLU A 6 34.28 -3.92 34.91
N ARG A 7 35.00 -4.97 34.47
CA ARG A 7 35.30 -5.18 33.07
C ARG A 7 34.06 -5.42 32.21
N ILE A 8 33.09 -6.19 32.72
CA ILE A 8 31.80 -6.43 32.07
C ILE A 8 31.04 -5.12 31.93
N LEU A 9 30.93 -4.31 33.00
CA LEU A 9 30.26 -3.03 32.97
C LEU A 9 30.89 -2.05 31.98
N LYS A 10 32.25 -1.93 31.98
CA LYS A 10 32.97 -1.09 31.02
C LYS A 10 32.68 -1.50 29.57
N ARG A 11 32.66 -2.81 29.29
CA ARG A 11 32.30 -3.34 27.95
C ARG A 11 30.87 -3.00 27.57
N ARG A 12 29.92 -3.12 28.51
CA ARG A 12 28.52 -2.79 28.29
C ARG A 12 28.33 -1.30 28.04
N ILE A 13 28.98 -0.43 28.80
CA ILE A 13 28.98 1.02 28.58
C ILE A 13 29.50 1.36 27.16
N ALA A 14 30.64 0.80 26.77
CA ALA A 14 31.19 1.02 25.44
C ALA A 14 30.23 0.58 24.31
N THR A 15 29.58 -0.57 24.48
CA THR A 15 28.57 -1.07 23.51
C THR A 15 27.38 -0.12 23.42
N VAL A 16 26.83 0.33 24.55
CA VAL A 16 25.70 1.27 24.57
C VAL A 16 26.09 2.62 23.95
N GLN A 17 27.28 3.12 24.25
CA GLN A 17 27.79 4.36 23.64
C GLN A 17 27.93 4.24 22.11
N SER A 18 28.41 3.10 21.62
CA SER A 18 28.47 2.82 20.18
C SER A 18 27.07 2.79 19.55
N THR A 19 26.13 2.08 20.17
CA THR A 19 24.74 2.02 19.72
C THR A 19 24.09 3.41 19.69
N LYS A 20 24.34 4.26 20.73
CA LYS A 20 23.86 5.65 20.77
C LYS A 20 24.34 6.48 19.57
N LYS A 21 25.63 6.31 19.17
CA LYS A 21 26.17 7.01 18.00
C LYS A 21 25.46 6.59 16.71
N ILE A 22 25.24 5.28 16.54
CA ILE A 22 24.55 4.72 15.38
C ILE A 22 23.10 5.23 15.32
N THR A 23 22.36 5.15 16.41
CA THR A 23 20.95 5.59 16.44
C THR A 23 20.81 7.10 16.21
N ARG A 24 21.76 7.90 16.70
CA ARG A 24 21.79 9.35 16.41
C ARG A 24 22.04 9.65 14.93
N ALA A 25 22.92 8.90 14.28
CA ALA A 25 23.13 9.02 12.84
C ALA A 25 21.87 8.63 12.06
N MET A 26 21.18 7.54 12.49
CA MET A 26 19.93 7.11 11.87
C MET A 26 18.81 8.15 12.03
N GLU A 27 18.72 8.80 13.18
CA GLU A 27 17.78 9.90 13.44
C GLU A 27 17.99 11.06 12.45
N LEU A 28 19.23 11.48 12.25
CA LEU A 28 19.55 12.56 11.30
C LEU A 28 19.20 12.18 9.85
N ILE A 29 19.50 10.95 9.46
CA ILE A 29 19.14 10.43 8.13
C ILE A 29 17.61 10.40 7.97
N ALA A 30 16.88 9.91 8.97
CA ALA A 30 15.42 9.85 8.94
C ALA A 30 14.80 11.25 8.86
N ALA A 31 15.29 12.20 9.66
CA ALA A 31 14.84 13.59 9.63
C ALA A 31 15.02 14.26 8.25
N SER A 32 16.12 13.97 7.56
CA SER A 32 16.35 14.46 6.20
C SER A 32 15.44 13.81 5.16
N ARG A 33 15.11 12.51 5.34
CA ARG A 33 14.30 11.75 4.37
C ARG A 33 12.81 12.01 4.50
N ILE A 34 12.31 12.27 5.71
CA ILE A 34 10.88 12.48 5.93
C ILE A 34 10.35 13.69 5.15
N VAL A 35 11.13 14.77 5.08
CA VAL A 35 10.75 15.99 4.33
C VAL A 35 10.58 15.66 2.84
N LYS A 36 11.53 14.92 2.26
CA LYS A 36 11.47 14.51 0.85
C LYS A 36 10.29 13.57 0.58
N ALA A 37 10.02 12.63 1.49
CA ALA A 37 8.89 11.72 1.36
C ALA A 37 7.56 12.46 1.43
N GLN A 38 7.40 13.41 2.35
CA GLN A 38 6.21 14.25 2.46
C GLN A 38 5.99 15.09 1.19
N GLN A 39 7.05 15.72 0.68
CA GLN A 39 6.98 16.48 -0.57
C GLN A 39 6.57 15.60 -1.77
N ALA A 40 7.09 14.38 -1.85
CA ALA A 40 6.72 13.44 -2.90
C ALA A 40 5.23 13.02 -2.82
N VAL A 41 4.71 12.78 -1.61
CA VAL A 41 3.29 12.49 -1.41
C VAL A 41 2.43 13.69 -1.80
N GLN A 42 2.77 14.90 -1.31
CA GLN A 42 2.04 16.12 -1.64
C GLN A 42 2.01 16.43 -3.13
N ALA A 43 3.09 16.14 -3.85
CA ALA A 43 3.16 16.31 -5.30
C ALA A 43 2.34 15.27 -6.08
N ALA A 44 2.17 14.05 -5.53
CA ALA A 44 1.43 12.97 -6.17
C ALA A 44 -0.10 13.06 -5.96
N VAL A 45 -0.54 13.62 -4.84
CA VAL A 45 -1.97 13.69 -4.46
C VAL A 45 -2.83 14.38 -5.53
N PRO A 46 -2.50 15.59 -6.05
CA PRO A 46 -3.34 16.26 -7.04
C PRO A 46 -3.55 15.41 -8.31
N TYR A 47 -2.50 14.73 -8.78
CA TYR A 47 -2.62 13.86 -9.95
C TYR A 47 -3.53 12.66 -9.66
N SER A 48 -3.37 12.05 -8.49
CA SER A 48 -4.21 10.92 -8.08
C SER A 48 -5.68 11.30 -7.96
N ASP A 49 -5.96 12.49 -7.41
CA ASP A 49 -7.32 13.00 -7.23
C ASP A 49 -7.97 13.28 -8.60
N HIS A 50 -7.28 14.01 -9.49
CA HIS A 50 -7.80 14.33 -10.81
C HIS A 50 -8.00 13.08 -11.69
N ILE A 51 -7.08 12.12 -11.68
CA ILE A 51 -7.28 10.89 -12.49
C ILE A 51 -8.44 10.05 -11.93
N THR A 52 -8.64 10.05 -10.61
CA THR A 52 -9.77 9.37 -9.98
C THR A 52 -11.09 10.03 -10.39
N GLU A 53 -11.13 11.37 -10.45
CA GLU A 53 -12.29 12.13 -10.93
C GLU A 53 -12.61 11.81 -12.39
N VAL A 54 -11.62 11.84 -13.28
CA VAL A 54 -11.79 11.48 -14.70
C VAL A 54 -12.32 10.04 -14.85
N VAL A 55 -11.78 9.07 -14.10
CA VAL A 55 -12.26 7.68 -14.13
C VAL A 55 -13.70 7.58 -13.61
N ARG A 56 -14.07 8.37 -12.60
CA ARG A 56 -15.43 8.46 -12.05
C ARG A 56 -16.40 8.97 -13.11
N ASP A 57 -16.06 10.07 -13.77
CA ASP A 57 -16.88 10.71 -14.76
C ASP A 57 -17.08 9.80 -15.99
N LEU A 58 -16.02 9.15 -16.45
CA LEU A 58 -16.09 8.14 -17.52
C LEU A 58 -16.99 6.96 -17.14
N GLY A 59 -16.92 6.51 -15.88
CA GLY A 59 -17.79 5.46 -15.36
C GLY A 59 -19.26 5.88 -15.33
N ALA A 60 -19.55 7.12 -14.93
CA ALA A 60 -20.90 7.69 -14.90
C ALA A 60 -21.47 7.91 -16.31
N ALA A 61 -20.63 8.31 -17.27
CA ALA A 61 -21.01 8.52 -18.67
C ALA A 61 -21.24 7.21 -19.46
N GLY A 62 -21.09 6.04 -18.84
CA GLY A 62 -21.26 4.73 -19.49
C GLY A 62 -20.08 4.28 -20.34
N GLY A 63 -18.99 5.07 -20.43
CA GLY A 63 -17.78 4.72 -21.15
C GLY A 63 -16.94 3.60 -20.52
N ALA A 64 -17.36 3.13 -19.34
CA ALA A 64 -16.74 2.01 -18.64
C ALA A 64 -17.18 0.63 -19.18
N SER A 65 -18.14 0.58 -20.09
CA SER A 65 -18.71 -0.65 -20.66
C SER A 65 -17.70 -1.34 -21.56
N GLY A 66 -16.85 -2.21 -20.98
CA GLY A 66 -15.88 -3.00 -21.74
C GLY A 66 -14.50 -3.09 -21.10
N SER A 67 -14.19 -2.24 -20.10
CA SER A 67 -12.93 -2.40 -19.39
C SER A 67 -13.03 -3.49 -18.32
N PRO A 68 -12.21 -4.55 -18.37
CA PRO A 68 -12.19 -5.59 -17.34
C PRO A 68 -11.92 -5.02 -15.94
N LEU A 69 -11.18 -3.91 -15.85
CA LEU A 69 -10.78 -3.28 -14.58
C LEU A 69 -11.93 -2.54 -13.89
N LEU A 70 -13.00 -2.22 -14.63
CA LEU A 70 -14.17 -1.49 -14.14
C LEU A 70 -15.39 -2.40 -13.98
N THR A 71 -15.29 -3.65 -14.38
CA THR A 71 -16.39 -4.61 -14.36
C THR A 71 -16.21 -5.58 -13.19
N PRO A 72 -17.10 -5.56 -12.18
CA PRO A 72 -17.07 -6.54 -11.11
C PRO A 72 -17.22 -7.96 -11.66
N ARG A 73 -16.49 -8.89 -11.10
CA ARG A 73 -16.68 -10.31 -11.41
C ARG A 73 -17.98 -10.81 -10.78
N PRO A 74 -18.76 -11.66 -11.48
CA PRO A 74 -20.00 -12.20 -10.95
C PRO A 74 -19.79 -13.07 -9.71
N GLU A 75 -18.64 -13.69 -9.58
CA GLU A 75 -18.23 -14.51 -8.43
C GLU A 75 -16.79 -14.20 -8.07
N ILE A 76 -16.53 -13.99 -6.78
CA ILE A 76 -15.18 -13.78 -6.25
C ILE A 76 -14.71 -15.09 -5.63
N ARG A 77 -13.81 -15.79 -6.28
CA ARG A 77 -13.21 -17.05 -5.83
C ARG A 77 -11.82 -16.87 -5.28
N LYS A 78 -11.08 -15.88 -5.77
CA LYS A 78 -9.70 -15.64 -5.37
C LYS A 78 -9.40 -14.15 -5.25
N VAL A 79 -8.86 -13.74 -4.10
CA VAL A 79 -8.52 -12.35 -3.80
C VAL A 79 -7.01 -12.15 -3.77
N ALA A 80 -6.51 -11.19 -4.53
CA ALA A 80 -5.11 -10.77 -4.44
C ALA A 80 -4.95 -9.73 -3.33
N HIS A 81 -4.03 -9.98 -2.41
CA HIS A 81 -3.66 -9.03 -1.36
C HIS A 81 -2.31 -8.40 -1.70
N VAL A 82 -2.31 -7.10 -1.97
CA VAL A 82 -1.09 -6.31 -2.14
C VAL A 82 -0.72 -5.70 -0.80
N VAL A 83 0.28 -6.26 -0.14
CA VAL A 83 0.66 -5.91 1.23
C VAL A 83 1.90 -5.02 1.21
N VAL A 84 1.75 -3.74 1.58
CA VAL A 84 2.84 -2.75 1.50
C VAL A 84 3.49 -2.54 2.87
N THR A 85 4.71 -3.02 3.01
CA THR A 85 5.57 -2.84 4.18
C THR A 85 6.92 -2.23 3.81
N ALA A 86 7.79 -2.00 4.79
CA ALA A 86 9.14 -1.50 4.56
C ALA A 86 10.15 -2.65 4.36
N ASP A 87 11.29 -2.31 3.75
CA ASP A 87 12.46 -3.20 3.71
C ASP A 87 13.19 -3.25 5.06
N ARG A 88 13.03 -2.21 5.88
CA ARG A 88 13.72 -2.06 7.16
C ARG A 88 12.76 -2.10 8.35
N GLY A 89 13.34 -2.33 9.53
CA GLY A 89 12.66 -2.17 10.82
C GLY A 89 12.92 -0.81 11.46
N LEU A 90 12.73 -0.75 12.77
CA LEU A 90 12.85 0.45 13.60
C LEU A 90 11.86 1.56 13.23
N CYS A 91 10.67 1.15 12.82
CA CYS A 91 9.56 2.02 12.42
C CYS A 91 8.30 1.78 13.27
N GLY A 92 8.49 1.46 14.56
CA GLY A 92 7.39 1.18 15.47
C GLY A 92 6.53 0.01 15.00
N ALA A 93 5.21 0.17 15.07
CA ALA A 93 4.25 -0.85 14.69
C ALA A 93 3.93 -0.88 13.18
N TYR A 94 4.53 -0.02 12.37
CA TYR A 94 4.22 0.13 10.94
C TYR A 94 4.09 -1.22 10.21
N ASN A 95 5.17 -2.02 10.21
CA ASN A 95 5.15 -3.29 9.48
C ASN A 95 4.19 -4.31 10.10
N SER A 96 4.20 -4.45 11.42
CA SER A 96 3.40 -5.46 12.13
C SER A 96 1.90 -5.17 12.06
N SER A 97 1.50 -3.91 11.99
CA SER A 97 0.09 -3.54 11.88
C SER A 97 -0.47 -3.85 10.50
N VAL A 98 0.29 -3.55 9.43
CA VAL A 98 -0.09 -3.91 8.05
C VAL A 98 -0.15 -5.42 7.88
N ILE A 99 0.84 -6.15 8.37
CA ILE A 99 0.87 -7.62 8.28
C ILE A 99 -0.35 -8.23 8.98
N ARG A 100 -0.68 -7.79 10.21
CA ARG A 100 -1.88 -8.27 10.92
C ARG A 100 -3.18 -7.94 10.19
N ALA A 101 -3.28 -6.76 9.60
CA ALA A 101 -4.45 -6.38 8.81
C ALA A 101 -4.60 -7.26 7.57
N ALA A 102 -3.50 -7.57 6.89
CA ALA A 102 -3.49 -8.48 5.75
C ALA A 102 -3.89 -9.92 6.14
N GLU A 103 -3.34 -10.46 7.25
CA GLU A 103 -3.74 -11.78 7.76
C GLU A 103 -5.23 -11.81 8.16
N GLY A 104 -5.73 -10.74 8.77
CA GLY A 104 -7.15 -10.58 9.11
C GLY A 104 -8.02 -10.64 7.86
N SER A 105 -7.65 -9.86 6.83
CA SER A 105 -8.36 -9.88 5.55
C SER A 105 -8.33 -11.26 4.89
N MET A 106 -7.17 -11.88 4.80
CA MET A 106 -7.04 -13.22 4.21
C MET A 106 -7.91 -14.25 4.94
N LYS A 107 -7.99 -14.16 6.29
CA LYS A 107 -8.86 -15.03 7.09
C LYS A 107 -10.33 -14.78 6.77
N GLU A 108 -10.77 -13.52 6.72
CA GLU A 108 -12.14 -13.14 6.36
C GLU A 108 -12.53 -13.70 4.98
N GLN A 109 -11.60 -13.62 3.99
CA GLN A 109 -11.84 -14.17 2.66
C GLN A 109 -11.87 -15.72 2.68
N ALA A 110 -11.00 -16.35 3.46
CA ALA A 110 -11.02 -17.81 3.62
C ALA A 110 -12.31 -18.32 4.29
N ASP A 111 -12.84 -17.59 5.26
CA ASP A 111 -14.12 -17.90 5.91
C ASP A 111 -15.31 -17.81 4.93
N LEU A 112 -15.16 -17.05 3.83
CA LEU A 112 -16.10 -16.99 2.70
C LEU A 112 -15.81 -18.06 1.62
N GLY A 113 -14.87 -18.96 1.84
CA GLY A 113 -14.49 -20.02 0.89
C GLY A 113 -13.61 -19.52 -0.28
N ARG A 114 -13.00 -18.35 -0.17
CA ARG A 114 -12.17 -17.75 -1.20
C ARG A 114 -10.69 -18.08 -1.01
N ASP A 115 -9.98 -18.34 -2.11
CA ASP A 115 -8.52 -18.49 -2.12
C ASP A 115 -7.83 -17.11 -2.14
N TYR A 116 -6.52 -17.09 -1.94
CA TYR A 116 -5.72 -15.87 -1.94
C TYR A 116 -4.57 -15.91 -2.95
N ALA A 117 -4.12 -14.74 -3.39
CA ALA A 117 -2.82 -14.51 -4.00
C ALA A 117 -2.08 -13.42 -3.22
N LEU A 118 -0.77 -13.58 -2.98
CA LEU A 118 0.03 -12.64 -2.20
C LEU A 118 1.05 -11.90 -3.07
N PHE A 119 0.88 -10.59 -3.15
CA PHE A 119 1.82 -9.65 -3.74
C PHE A 119 2.43 -8.82 -2.63
N LEU A 120 3.68 -9.09 -2.28
CA LEU A 120 4.33 -8.50 -1.12
C LEU A 120 5.28 -7.37 -1.52
N VAL A 121 5.14 -6.22 -0.89
CA VAL A 121 6.02 -5.08 -1.04
C VAL A 121 6.79 -4.88 0.25
N GLY A 122 8.13 -4.91 0.16
CA GLY A 122 9.03 -4.78 1.29
C GLY A 122 9.43 -6.10 1.94
N ARG A 123 10.69 -6.17 2.34
CA ARG A 123 11.31 -7.37 2.93
C ARG A 123 10.64 -7.82 4.22
N LYS A 124 9.96 -6.92 4.95
CA LYS A 124 9.33 -7.29 6.23
C LYS A 124 8.09 -8.16 6.03
N ALA A 125 7.25 -7.85 5.05
CA ALA A 125 6.16 -8.74 4.66
C ALA A 125 6.71 -10.05 4.09
N GLU A 126 7.64 -9.98 3.13
CA GLU A 126 8.23 -11.17 2.53
C GLU A 126 8.80 -12.13 3.57
N GLY A 127 9.63 -11.62 4.49
CA GLY A 127 10.24 -12.45 5.53
C GLY A 127 9.20 -13.07 6.48
N TYR A 128 8.18 -12.32 6.84
CA TYR A 128 7.12 -12.80 7.72
C TYR A 128 6.28 -13.91 7.07
N PHE A 129 5.72 -13.65 5.89
CA PHE A 129 4.85 -14.61 5.21
C PHE A 129 5.61 -15.87 4.77
N ARG A 130 6.88 -15.74 4.37
CA ARG A 130 7.76 -16.89 4.11
C ARG A 130 7.98 -17.74 5.37
N TYR A 131 8.28 -17.11 6.51
CA TYR A 131 8.45 -17.82 7.78
C TYR A 131 7.19 -18.55 8.23
N ARG A 132 6.01 -17.96 7.94
CA ARG A 132 4.70 -18.55 8.23
C ARG A 132 4.26 -19.58 7.19
N ASN A 133 5.09 -19.92 6.20
CA ASN A 133 4.81 -20.85 5.10
C ASN A 133 3.58 -20.48 4.25
N PHE A 134 3.27 -19.20 4.09
CA PHE A 134 2.27 -18.76 3.12
C PHE A 134 2.81 -18.89 1.70
N ARG A 135 1.91 -19.21 0.75
CA ARG A 135 2.22 -19.15 -0.68
C ARG A 135 2.36 -17.69 -1.09
N ILE A 136 3.53 -17.30 -1.58
CA ILE A 136 3.83 -15.96 -2.07
C ILE A 136 3.87 -16.02 -3.59
N ASP A 137 2.99 -15.28 -4.26
CA ASP A 137 2.94 -15.24 -5.72
C ASP A 137 4.04 -14.32 -6.27
N GLN A 138 4.19 -13.12 -5.73
CA GLN A 138 5.29 -12.21 -6.09
C GLN A 138 5.76 -11.37 -4.91
N SER A 139 7.04 -10.99 -4.92
CA SER A 139 7.60 -10.06 -3.93
C SER A 139 8.44 -8.96 -4.61
N PHE A 140 8.31 -7.74 -4.08
CA PHE A 140 8.95 -6.52 -4.57
C PHE A 140 9.69 -5.87 -3.41
N THR A 141 11.01 -5.85 -3.46
CA THR A 141 11.85 -5.41 -2.34
C THR A 141 13.01 -4.54 -2.79
N GLY A 142 13.62 -3.82 -1.84
CA GLY A 142 14.88 -3.10 -2.05
C GLY A 142 14.73 -1.63 -2.44
N PHE A 143 13.53 -1.08 -2.53
CA PHE A 143 13.27 0.30 -2.94
C PHE A 143 12.51 1.15 -1.91
N SER A 144 12.11 0.60 -0.75
CA SER A 144 11.31 1.33 0.25
C SER A 144 12.00 2.59 0.80
N ASP A 145 13.32 2.70 0.71
CA ASP A 145 14.07 3.90 1.09
C ASP A 145 13.94 5.05 0.08
N ARG A 146 13.70 4.74 -1.19
CA ARG A 146 13.55 5.69 -2.31
C ARG A 146 12.62 5.08 -3.37
N PRO A 147 11.32 4.97 -3.09
CA PRO A 147 10.37 4.44 -4.05
C PRO A 147 10.28 5.37 -5.27
N SER A 148 10.19 4.76 -6.44
CA SER A 148 10.02 5.46 -7.71
C SER A 148 8.67 5.12 -8.36
N TYR A 149 8.25 5.92 -9.32
CA TYR A 149 7.08 5.60 -10.14
C TYR A 149 7.24 4.26 -10.88
N GLU A 150 8.43 3.93 -11.34
CA GLU A 150 8.70 2.65 -12.01
C GLU A 150 8.52 1.44 -11.07
N ASP A 151 8.83 1.59 -9.78
CA ASP A 151 8.56 0.55 -8.78
C ASP A 151 7.06 0.35 -8.60
N ALA A 152 6.30 1.42 -8.46
CA ALA A 152 4.83 1.36 -8.37
C ALA A 152 4.22 0.77 -9.65
N ARG A 153 4.69 1.20 -10.83
CA ARG A 153 4.26 0.71 -12.13
C ARG A 153 4.53 -0.79 -12.32
N ARG A 154 5.67 -1.28 -11.86
CA ARG A 154 6.01 -2.72 -11.89
C ARG A 154 5.03 -3.53 -11.05
N ILE A 155 4.71 -3.07 -9.84
CA ILE A 155 3.71 -3.71 -8.97
C ILE A 155 2.34 -3.68 -9.64
N GLY A 156 1.91 -2.51 -10.09
CA GLY A 156 0.62 -2.32 -10.76
C GLY A 156 0.45 -3.21 -11.98
N ARG A 157 1.46 -3.32 -12.83
CA ARG A 157 1.44 -4.21 -13.99
C ARG A 157 1.28 -5.68 -13.62
N ALA A 158 2.00 -6.14 -12.61
CA ALA A 158 1.93 -7.53 -12.17
C ALA A 158 0.53 -7.87 -11.64
N VAL A 159 -0.04 -6.99 -10.85
CA VAL A 159 -1.38 -7.15 -10.26
C VAL A 159 -2.48 -7.05 -11.31
N THR A 160 -2.38 -6.06 -12.22
CA THR A 160 -3.32 -5.90 -13.33
C THR A 160 -3.28 -7.09 -14.28
N ALA A 161 -2.09 -7.60 -14.59
CA ALA A 161 -1.95 -8.78 -15.44
C ALA A 161 -2.65 -10.00 -14.83
N ALA A 162 -2.48 -10.26 -13.53
CA ALA A 162 -3.16 -11.36 -12.84
C ALA A 162 -4.69 -11.19 -12.85
N PHE A 163 -5.20 -9.97 -12.71
CA PHE A 163 -6.63 -9.70 -12.75
C PHE A 163 -7.20 -9.86 -14.18
N VAL A 164 -6.53 -9.34 -15.19
CA VAL A 164 -6.95 -9.45 -16.60
C VAL A 164 -6.89 -10.91 -17.08
N ALA A 165 -5.90 -11.66 -16.61
CA ALA A 165 -5.77 -13.10 -16.91
C ALA A 165 -6.76 -13.98 -16.11
N GLU A 166 -7.64 -13.38 -15.33
CA GLU A 166 -8.62 -14.10 -14.48
C GLU A 166 -8.00 -15.05 -13.45
N GLU A 167 -6.72 -14.82 -13.11
CA GLU A 167 -6.04 -15.55 -12.05
C GLU A 167 -6.53 -15.11 -10.66
N VAL A 168 -7.07 -13.90 -10.56
CA VAL A 168 -7.70 -13.31 -9.36
C VAL A 168 -8.93 -12.50 -9.77
N ASP A 169 -9.93 -12.48 -8.90
CA ASP A 169 -11.24 -11.85 -9.15
C ASP A 169 -11.37 -10.49 -8.48
N MET A 170 -10.55 -10.23 -7.47
CA MET A 170 -10.48 -8.97 -6.73
C MET A 170 -9.05 -8.69 -6.27
N VAL A 171 -8.71 -7.43 -6.18
CA VAL A 171 -7.42 -6.98 -5.62
C VAL A 171 -7.66 -6.04 -4.47
N GLU A 172 -7.12 -6.35 -3.32
CA GLU A 172 -7.12 -5.50 -2.12
C GLU A 172 -5.72 -4.98 -1.83
N LEU A 173 -5.60 -3.67 -1.61
CA LEU A 173 -4.36 -3.02 -1.17
C LEU A 173 -4.40 -2.83 0.35
N VAL A 174 -3.39 -3.35 1.04
CA VAL A 174 -3.22 -3.21 2.50
C VAL A 174 -1.96 -2.41 2.78
N TYR A 175 -2.13 -1.23 3.34
CA TYR A 175 -1.02 -0.29 3.56
C TYR A 175 -1.29 0.65 4.73
N THR A 176 -0.31 1.46 5.10
CA THR A 176 -0.50 2.55 6.08
C THR A 176 -0.65 3.87 5.34
N ARG A 177 -1.82 4.50 5.48
CA ARG A 177 -2.09 5.85 4.98
C ARG A 177 -1.43 6.87 5.91
N PHE A 178 -0.70 7.79 5.33
CA PHE A 178 -0.13 8.93 6.04
C PHE A 178 -1.17 10.06 6.10
N ILE A 179 -1.55 10.45 7.30
CA ILE A 179 -2.46 11.59 7.54
C ILE A 179 -1.63 12.79 8.00
N SER A 180 -0.80 12.60 9.00
CA SER A 180 0.12 13.60 9.54
C SER A 180 1.31 12.94 10.23
N ALA A 181 2.28 13.72 10.67
CA ALA A 181 3.42 13.20 11.43
C ALA A 181 3.01 12.47 12.73
N GLY A 182 1.90 12.85 13.33
CA GLY A 182 1.37 12.22 14.55
C GLY A 182 0.24 11.22 14.31
N SER A 183 -0.27 11.09 13.08
CA SER A 183 -1.41 10.23 12.78
C SER A 183 -1.19 9.45 11.49
N GLN A 184 -1.22 8.14 11.60
CA GLN A 184 -1.18 7.19 10.48
C GLN A 184 -2.24 6.12 10.72
N GLU A 185 -2.81 5.61 9.65
CA GLU A 185 -3.87 4.62 9.69
C GLU A 185 -3.56 3.44 8.77
N VAL A 186 -3.79 2.22 9.25
CA VAL A 186 -3.75 1.04 8.40
C VAL A 186 -5.05 0.96 7.62
N VAL A 187 -4.96 0.97 6.31
CA VAL A 187 -6.09 0.95 5.39
C VAL A 187 -6.09 -0.33 4.58
N ARG A 188 -7.27 -0.90 4.43
CA ARG A 188 -7.60 -1.94 3.47
C ARG A 188 -8.49 -1.31 2.42
N ARG A 189 -8.06 -1.34 1.17
CA ARG A 189 -8.78 -0.69 0.08
C ARG A 189 -8.90 -1.64 -1.11
N PRO A 190 -10.11 -1.87 -1.65
CA PRO A 190 -10.24 -2.53 -2.94
C PRO A 190 -9.53 -1.67 -4.00
N LEU A 191 -8.72 -2.30 -4.83
CA LEU A 191 -7.96 -1.65 -5.90
C LEU A 191 -8.55 -1.98 -7.27
N VAL A 192 -8.98 -3.22 -7.47
CA VAL A 192 -9.62 -3.70 -8.71
C VAL A 192 -10.63 -4.79 -8.32
N PRO A 193 -11.84 -4.79 -8.91
CA PRO A 193 -12.37 -3.80 -9.83
C PRO A 193 -12.56 -2.45 -9.16
N LEU A 194 -12.49 -1.38 -9.94
CA LEU A 194 -12.79 -0.04 -9.45
C LEU A 194 -14.32 0.04 -9.28
N GLU A 195 -14.80 -0.21 -8.06
CA GLU A 195 -16.22 -0.14 -7.74
C GLU A 195 -16.75 1.28 -7.93
N ARG A 196 -17.97 1.39 -8.44
CA ARG A 196 -18.64 2.69 -8.61
C ARG A 196 -18.73 3.47 -7.30
N GLU A 197 -18.84 2.78 -6.16
CA GLU A 197 -18.86 3.41 -4.83
C GLU A 197 -17.48 3.93 -4.38
N VAL A 198 -16.39 3.26 -4.74
CA VAL A 198 -15.03 3.75 -4.50
C VAL A 198 -14.71 4.92 -5.42
N VAL A 199 -15.30 4.89 -6.63
CA VAL A 199 -15.27 5.99 -7.58
C VAL A 199 -16.21 7.13 -7.12
N ALA A 200 -17.33 6.83 -6.45
CA ALA A 200 -18.30 7.82 -5.95
C ALA A 200 -18.00 8.35 -4.54
N GLY A 201 -17.33 7.58 -3.69
CA GLY A 201 -16.97 7.97 -2.33
C GLY A 201 -15.45 8.06 -2.20
N GLY A 202 -14.89 9.24 -2.46
CA GLY A 202 -13.50 9.53 -2.16
C GLY A 202 -13.17 9.27 -0.69
N ASP A 203 -11.91 9.32 -0.32
CA ASP A 203 -11.26 9.11 0.99
C ASP A 203 -11.94 9.72 2.24
N GLY A 204 -13.27 9.70 2.38
CA GLY A 204 -13.99 10.21 3.54
C GLY A 204 -13.77 11.71 3.83
N ARG A 205 -13.34 12.50 2.85
CA ARG A 205 -13.45 13.95 2.90
C ARG A 205 -14.85 14.34 2.43
N PRO A 206 -15.61 15.16 3.16
CA PRO A 206 -16.85 15.73 2.64
C PRO A 206 -16.49 16.54 1.40
N ASP A 207 -17.05 16.11 0.24
CA ASP A 207 -16.94 16.89 -0.99
C ASP A 207 -17.76 18.19 -0.81
N GLU A 208 -17.10 19.28 -0.50
CA GLU A 208 -17.64 20.62 -0.70
C GLU A 208 -17.49 20.95 -2.19
N HIS A 209 -18.39 20.44 -3.02
CA HIS A 209 -18.63 21.03 -4.34
C HIS A 209 -19.86 21.95 -4.28
N PRO A 210 -19.66 23.28 -4.37
CA PRO A 210 -20.77 24.24 -4.32
C PRO A 210 -21.46 24.47 -5.67
N ASP A 211 -21.29 23.64 -6.67
CA ASP A 211 -21.98 23.89 -7.96
C ASP A 211 -22.50 22.61 -8.61
N GLY A 212 -23.84 22.52 -8.65
CA GLY A 212 -24.57 21.50 -9.36
C GLY A 212 -24.45 21.67 -10.88
N THR A 213 -23.31 21.34 -11.47
CA THR A 213 -23.17 21.31 -12.92
C THR A 213 -23.56 19.96 -13.48
N VAL A 214 -24.59 19.99 -14.28
CA VAL A 214 -25.12 18.96 -15.18
C VAL A 214 -23.99 18.31 -15.98
N GLY A 215 -23.97 16.97 -16.07
CA GLY A 215 -22.93 16.14 -16.64
C GLY A 215 -22.30 16.68 -17.91
N ALA A 216 -20.98 16.84 -17.88
CA ALA A 216 -20.19 17.12 -19.06
C ALA A 216 -20.35 15.95 -20.05
N ALA A 217 -20.74 16.26 -21.29
CA ALA A 217 -20.75 15.28 -22.37
C ALA A 217 -19.29 15.02 -22.77
N TYR A 218 -18.80 13.79 -22.50
CA TYR A 218 -17.47 13.37 -22.94
C TYR A 218 -17.52 12.90 -24.38
N GLU A 219 -16.63 13.43 -25.21
CA GLU A 219 -16.39 12.98 -26.58
C GLU A 219 -15.25 11.95 -26.57
N PHE A 220 -15.52 10.77 -27.08
CA PHE A 220 -14.54 9.68 -27.12
C PHE A 220 -13.77 9.70 -28.43
N GLU A 221 -12.44 9.82 -28.39
CA GLU A 221 -11.56 9.63 -29.54
C GLU A 221 -10.57 8.49 -29.27
N PRO A 222 -10.53 7.44 -30.11
CA PRO A 222 -11.49 7.16 -31.18
C PRO A 222 -12.85 6.72 -30.64
N GLY A 223 -13.93 7.03 -31.42
CA GLY A 223 -15.30 6.63 -31.06
C GLY A 223 -15.43 5.12 -30.81
N PRO A 224 -16.52 4.69 -30.17
CA PRO A 224 -16.72 3.31 -29.73
C PRO A 224 -16.68 2.30 -30.87
#